data_b5590769e8d4c16e835d53db9ea56d8a
#
_entry.id   b5590769e8d4c16e835d53db9ea56d8a
#
_cell.length_a   1.000
_cell.length_b   1.000
_cell.length_c   1.000
_cell.angle_alpha   90.00
_cell.angle_beta   90.00
_cell.angle_gamma   90.00
#
_symmetry.space_group_name_H-M   'P 1'
#
loop_
_entity.id
_entity.type
_entity.pdbx_description
1 polymer ?
#
loop_
_entity_poly.entity_id
_entity_poly.type
_entity_poly.pdbx_seq_one_letter_code
_entity_poly.pdbx_strand_id
1 'polypeptide(L)'
;MAPAAIAAEWELAGFAAAELRLFPNSTIDAAQNSETVSPAFTLQPELHVQSDSGSDRFVAIPFLKADQDDSRRSHGDLRELYWRRQGDAWALLVGLNRVFWGVAEARHVIDIINQTDQVESPFAEDKLGQGMLNLQYFAAVGTFDAYLLTGFRDRTFPDDDARLRGLLPIDADNPVFEASSRRRHVDWALRWSTAIADWDIGLSHFRGTGREPRLPTSLR
;
A
#
# COMPACT_ATOMS: atom_id res chain seq x y z
N MET A 1 40.33 -2.77 -16.18
CA MET A 1 39.09 -2.16 -16.64
C MET A 1 38.52 -1.40 -15.44
N ALA A 2 38.45 -0.07 -15.53
CA ALA A 2 37.75 0.70 -14.51
C ALA A 2 36.24 0.42 -14.66
N PRO A 3 35.47 0.27 -13.56
CA PRO A 3 34.03 0.19 -13.66
C PRO A 3 33.54 1.49 -14.32
N ALA A 4 32.74 1.37 -15.37
CA ALA A 4 32.03 2.51 -15.94
C ALA A 4 31.18 3.08 -14.80
N ALA A 5 31.41 4.32 -14.41
CA ALA A 5 30.52 5.04 -13.52
C ALA A 5 29.18 5.10 -14.26
N ILE A 6 28.18 4.43 -13.73
CA ILE A 6 26.80 4.57 -14.20
C ILE A 6 26.42 5.97 -13.74
N ALA A 7 26.42 6.91 -14.66
CA ALA A 7 25.86 8.22 -14.39
C ALA A 7 24.35 7.99 -14.16
N ALA A 8 23.83 8.57 -13.11
CA ALA A 8 22.43 8.41 -12.71
C ALA A 8 21.92 9.76 -12.22
N GLU A 9 20.74 10.12 -12.66
CA GLU A 9 20.00 11.25 -12.12
C GLU A 9 19.24 10.79 -10.86
N TRP A 10 19.33 11.58 -9.82
CA TRP A 10 18.61 11.29 -8.58
C TRP A 10 17.80 12.52 -8.14
N GLU A 11 16.63 12.25 -7.60
CA GLU A 11 15.71 13.23 -7.06
C GLU A 11 15.36 12.84 -5.63
N LEU A 12 15.41 13.79 -4.73
CA LEU A 12 14.95 13.66 -3.36
C LEU A 12 13.75 14.59 -3.16
N ALA A 13 12.61 14.01 -2.85
CA ALA A 13 11.35 14.69 -2.61
C ALA A 13 10.74 14.22 -1.28
N GLY A 14 9.46 14.48 -1.07
CA GLY A 14 8.70 14.00 0.08
C GLY A 14 8.12 15.13 0.93
N PHE A 15 7.65 14.77 2.12
CA PHE A 15 7.06 15.74 3.03
C PHE A 15 7.35 15.42 4.50
N ALA A 16 7.24 16.45 5.33
CA ALA A 16 7.11 16.37 6.78
C ALA A 16 5.83 17.11 7.18
N ALA A 17 4.98 16.49 8.00
CA ALA A 17 3.71 17.07 8.42
C ALA A 17 3.53 16.99 9.93
N ALA A 18 3.01 18.05 10.52
CA ALA A 18 2.46 18.06 11.86
C ALA A 18 0.93 18.08 11.76
N GLU A 19 0.28 17.13 12.41
CA GLU A 19 -1.17 16.97 12.44
C GLU A 19 -1.67 17.25 13.84
N LEU A 20 -2.80 17.95 13.94
CA LEU A 20 -3.50 18.16 15.21
C LEU A 20 -4.97 17.80 15.00
N ARG A 21 -5.41 16.72 15.64
CA ARG A 21 -6.83 16.32 15.65
C ARG A 21 -7.52 16.86 16.88
N LEU A 22 -8.71 17.40 16.66
CA LEU A 22 -9.56 17.93 17.74
C LEU A 22 -10.84 17.10 17.83
N PHE A 23 -11.14 16.60 19.03
CA PHE A 23 -12.33 15.79 19.31
C PHE A 23 -13.26 16.53 20.28
N PRO A 24 -14.15 17.40 19.79
CA PRO A 24 -15.02 18.22 20.66
C PRO A 24 -16.11 17.40 21.37
N ASN A 25 -16.41 16.20 20.88
CA ASN A 25 -17.43 15.33 21.44
C ASN A 25 -16.81 14.28 22.38
N SER A 26 -17.60 13.74 23.30
CA SER A 26 -17.21 12.61 24.14
C SER A 26 -16.96 11.35 23.31
N THR A 27 -16.29 10.35 23.90
CA THR A 27 -16.08 9.03 23.32
C THR A 27 -17.39 8.30 23.11
N ILE A 28 -17.45 7.43 22.10
CA ILE A 28 -18.59 6.54 21.85
C ILE A 28 -18.54 5.36 22.84
N ASP A 29 -17.33 4.93 23.20
CA ASP A 29 -17.07 3.83 24.12
C ASP A 29 -16.11 4.32 25.22
N ALA A 30 -16.38 3.93 26.47
CA ALA A 30 -15.58 4.30 27.62
C ALA A 30 -14.14 3.76 27.60
N ALA A 31 -13.89 2.73 26.81
CA ALA A 31 -12.54 2.17 26.60
C ALA A 31 -11.69 2.97 25.60
N GLN A 32 -12.30 3.91 24.84
CA GLN A 32 -11.54 4.78 23.95
C GLN A 32 -10.81 5.89 24.72
N ASN A 33 -9.65 6.27 24.22
CA ASN A 33 -8.91 7.43 24.71
C ASN A 33 -9.81 8.69 24.70
N SER A 34 -9.93 9.36 25.83
CA SER A 34 -10.80 10.52 26.04
C SER A 34 -10.13 11.86 25.75
N GLU A 35 -8.87 11.86 25.32
CA GLU A 35 -8.15 13.09 24.98
C GLU A 35 -8.88 13.87 23.88
N THR A 36 -8.98 15.18 24.09
CA THR A 36 -9.67 16.09 23.15
C THR A 36 -8.75 16.61 22.07
N VAL A 37 -7.44 16.49 22.25
CA VAL A 37 -6.40 16.98 21.34
C VAL A 37 -5.41 15.87 21.10
N SER A 38 -5.22 15.46 19.86
CA SER A 38 -4.31 14.40 19.46
C SER A 38 -3.29 14.93 18.45
N PRO A 39 -2.06 15.22 18.86
CA PRO A 39 -0.99 15.60 17.96
C PRO A 39 -0.32 14.38 17.34
N ALA A 40 0.08 14.51 16.07
CA ALA A 40 0.90 13.55 15.38
C ALA A 40 1.92 14.23 14.46
N PHE A 41 3.00 13.53 14.18
CA PHE A 41 4.04 13.95 13.23
C PHE A 41 4.28 12.86 12.22
N THR A 42 4.40 13.23 10.92
CA THR A 42 4.66 12.31 9.83
C THR A 42 5.88 12.77 9.04
N LEU A 43 6.73 11.84 8.64
CA LEU A 43 7.87 12.05 7.75
C LEU A 43 7.86 10.99 6.65
N GLN A 44 7.82 11.42 5.38
CA GLN A 44 7.89 10.54 4.22
C GLN A 44 8.86 11.12 3.18
N PRO A 45 10.15 10.80 3.27
CA PRO A 45 11.09 11.13 2.19
C PRO A 45 10.90 10.18 1.00
N GLU A 46 11.17 10.67 -0.19
CA GLU A 46 11.04 9.95 -1.46
C GLU A 46 12.34 10.07 -2.25
N LEU A 47 13.01 8.95 -2.47
CA LEU A 47 14.21 8.89 -3.29
C LEU A 47 13.87 8.23 -4.63
N HIS A 48 14.15 8.93 -5.72
CA HIS A 48 14.06 8.43 -7.08
C HIS A 48 15.44 8.47 -7.73
N VAL A 49 15.87 7.36 -8.31
CA VAL A 49 17.14 7.28 -9.05
C VAL A 49 16.84 6.70 -10.42
N GLN A 50 17.30 7.37 -11.47
CA GLN A 50 17.11 6.95 -12.85
C GLN A 50 18.45 6.89 -13.58
N SER A 51 18.68 5.82 -14.35
CA SER A 51 19.88 5.74 -15.23
C SER A 51 19.81 6.79 -16.35
N ASP A 52 20.95 7.22 -16.87
CA ASP A 52 21.01 8.18 -17.98
C ASP A 52 20.26 7.72 -19.23
N SER A 53 20.19 6.41 -19.45
CA SER A 53 19.40 5.84 -20.55
C SER A 53 17.90 5.92 -20.30
N GLY A 54 17.46 6.25 -19.06
CA GLY A 54 16.07 6.23 -18.64
C GLY A 54 15.47 4.81 -18.50
N SER A 55 16.27 3.78 -18.81
CA SER A 55 15.76 2.39 -18.82
C SER A 55 15.61 1.79 -17.43
N ASP A 56 16.42 2.18 -16.48
CA ASP A 56 16.39 1.67 -15.11
C ASP A 56 15.97 2.77 -14.14
N ARG A 57 15.03 2.44 -13.27
CA ARG A 57 14.54 3.32 -12.21
C ARG A 57 14.52 2.58 -10.88
N PHE A 58 15.07 3.21 -9.85
CA PHE A 58 14.98 2.78 -8.46
C PHE A 58 14.16 3.79 -7.66
N VAL A 59 13.26 3.32 -6.81
CA VAL A 59 12.44 4.15 -5.94
C VAL A 59 12.50 3.61 -4.53
N ALA A 60 12.62 4.52 -3.55
CA ALA A 60 12.52 4.20 -2.13
C ALA A 60 11.68 5.27 -1.41
N ILE A 61 10.59 4.85 -0.76
CA ILE A 61 9.66 5.72 -0.03
C ILE A 61 9.45 5.14 1.37
N PRO A 62 10.34 5.42 2.33
CA PRO A 62 10.11 5.12 3.72
C PRO A 62 9.05 6.06 4.32
N PHE A 63 8.34 5.58 5.33
CA PHE A 63 7.31 6.30 6.05
C PHE A 63 7.54 6.15 7.55
N LEU A 64 7.46 7.26 8.27
CA LEU A 64 7.58 7.30 9.73
C LEU A 64 6.46 8.16 10.28
N LYS A 65 5.77 7.67 11.28
CA LYS A 65 4.77 8.42 12.00
C LYS A 65 4.93 8.24 13.49
N ALA A 66 4.71 9.32 14.23
CA ALA A 66 4.59 9.34 15.69
C ALA A 66 3.26 9.99 16.02
N ASP A 67 2.39 9.25 16.69
CA ASP A 67 1.08 9.69 17.19
C ASP A 67 1.08 9.58 18.69
N GLN A 68 0.53 10.58 19.39
CA GLN A 68 0.54 10.60 20.86
C GLN A 68 -0.46 9.60 21.45
N ASP A 69 -1.59 9.39 20.79
CA ASP A 69 -2.77 8.77 21.39
C ASP A 69 -3.15 7.42 20.78
N ASP A 70 -2.49 7.02 19.69
CA ASP A 70 -2.67 5.71 19.07
C ASP A 70 -1.31 5.06 18.85
N SER A 71 -1.01 4.03 19.65
CA SER A 71 0.28 3.35 19.62
C SER A 71 0.54 2.67 18.27
N ARG A 72 -0.51 2.17 17.61
CA ARG A 72 -0.39 1.53 16.29
C ARG A 72 -0.20 2.53 15.15
N ARG A 73 -0.58 3.79 15.35
CA ARG A 73 -0.24 4.89 14.44
C ARG A 73 1.20 5.38 14.63
N SER A 74 1.86 5.04 15.72
CA SER A 74 3.29 5.31 15.93
C SER A 74 4.11 4.18 15.35
N HIS A 75 4.42 4.26 14.03
CA HIS A 75 5.09 3.19 13.33
C HIS A 75 6.01 3.69 12.21
N GLY A 76 6.88 2.79 11.77
CA GLY A 76 7.64 2.94 10.53
C GLY A 76 7.19 1.91 9.50
N ASP A 77 7.11 2.33 8.24
CA ASP A 77 6.76 1.47 7.12
C ASP A 77 7.64 1.78 5.90
N LEU A 78 7.66 0.85 4.97
CA LEU A 78 8.24 1.05 3.65
C LEU A 78 7.10 1.02 2.64
N ARG A 79 6.71 2.20 2.15
CA ARG A 79 5.60 2.33 1.22
C ARG A 79 5.95 1.76 -0.14
N GLU A 80 7.14 2.11 -0.64
CA GLU A 80 7.68 1.61 -1.89
C GLU A 80 9.20 1.39 -1.77
N LEU A 81 9.67 0.30 -2.35
CA LEU A 81 11.09 0.00 -2.55
C LEU A 81 11.21 -0.94 -3.73
N TYR A 82 11.45 -0.40 -4.92
CA TYR A 82 11.53 -1.23 -6.11
C TYR A 82 12.58 -0.75 -7.10
N TRP A 83 13.01 -1.68 -7.93
CA TRP A 83 13.71 -1.44 -9.17
C TRP A 83 12.78 -1.76 -10.33
N ARG A 84 12.75 -0.88 -11.34
CA ARG A 84 12.00 -1.07 -12.57
C ARG A 84 12.93 -0.90 -13.76
N ARG A 85 12.84 -1.83 -14.69
CA ARG A 85 13.52 -1.76 -15.98
C ARG A 85 12.51 -1.70 -17.10
N GLN A 86 12.72 -0.73 -18.00
CA GLN A 86 11.91 -0.50 -19.20
C GLN A 86 12.67 -0.96 -20.44
N GLY A 87 12.08 -1.87 -21.22
CA GLY A 87 12.49 -2.21 -22.59
C GLY A 87 11.56 -1.57 -23.61
N ASP A 88 11.73 -1.92 -24.90
CA ASP A 88 10.95 -1.31 -26.00
C ASP A 88 9.45 -1.65 -25.90
N ALA A 89 9.13 -2.93 -25.66
CA ALA A 89 7.75 -3.41 -25.58
C ALA A 89 7.41 -4.07 -24.24
N TRP A 90 8.25 -3.91 -23.23
CA TRP A 90 8.04 -4.53 -21.92
C TRP A 90 8.62 -3.68 -20.79
N ALA A 91 8.13 -3.90 -19.58
CA ALA A 91 8.77 -3.42 -18.36
C ALA A 91 8.74 -4.52 -17.29
N LEU A 92 9.77 -4.54 -16.46
CA LEU A 92 9.89 -5.43 -15.30
C LEU A 92 10.05 -4.58 -14.05
N LEU A 93 9.24 -4.86 -13.02
CA LEU A 93 9.38 -4.27 -11.71
C LEU A 93 9.59 -5.39 -10.68
N VAL A 94 10.56 -5.19 -9.79
CA VAL A 94 10.86 -6.10 -8.69
C VAL A 94 11.00 -5.30 -7.41
N GLY A 95 10.24 -5.66 -6.39
CA GLY A 95 10.32 -5.02 -5.09
C GLY A 95 8.97 -4.82 -4.42
N LEU A 96 8.91 -3.85 -3.53
CA LEU A 96 7.71 -3.44 -2.80
C LEU A 96 7.07 -2.27 -3.55
N ASN A 97 5.81 -2.41 -3.97
CA ASN A 97 5.13 -1.37 -4.74
C ASN A 97 3.64 -1.26 -4.38
N ARG A 98 3.06 -0.10 -4.67
CA ARG A 98 1.62 0.14 -4.61
C ARG A 98 1.06 0.21 -6.02
N VAL A 99 0.01 -0.54 -6.28
CA VAL A 99 -0.62 -0.65 -7.61
C VAL A 99 -2.06 -0.20 -7.51
N PHE A 100 -2.44 0.72 -8.37
CA PHE A 100 -3.80 1.23 -8.48
C PHE A 100 -4.34 0.86 -9.87
N TRP A 101 -5.40 0.05 -9.90
CA TRP A 101 -6.06 -0.36 -11.13
C TRP A 101 -7.31 0.46 -11.44
N GLY A 102 -7.86 1.10 -10.39
CA GLY A 102 -9.07 1.90 -10.48
C GLY A 102 -8.82 3.24 -11.14
N VAL A 103 -9.80 3.67 -11.93
CA VAL A 103 -9.92 5.04 -12.47
C VAL A 103 -10.96 5.85 -11.68
N ALA A 104 -11.73 5.20 -10.80
CA ALA A 104 -12.74 5.87 -9.97
C ALA A 104 -12.11 6.38 -8.68
N GLU A 105 -12.13 7.69 -8.48
CA GLU A 105 -11.54 8.36 -7.31
C GLU A 105 -12.33 8.11 -6.00
N ALA A 106 -13.65 7.90 -6.10
CA ALA A 106 -14.52 7.80 -4.92
C ALA A 106 -14.50 6.43 -4.22
N ARG A 107 -14.13 5.34 -4.90
CA ARG A 107 -14.00 3.98 -4.32
C ARG A 107 -13.04 3.13 -5.13
N HIS A 108 -12.05 2.59 -4.47
CA HIS A 108 -11.01 1.72 -5.04
C HIS A 108 -11.42 0.24 -5.06
N VAL A 109 -12.60 -0.07 -5.61
CA VAL A 109 -13.21 -1.41 -5.56
C VAL A 109 -12.37 -2.47 -6.26
N ILE A 110 -11.61 -2.09 -7.29
CA ILE A 110 -10.79 -3.01 -8.09
C ILE A 110 -9.31 -3.02 -7.69
N ASP A 111 -8.90 -2.21 -6.70
CA ASP A 111 -7.52 -2.14 -6.23
C ASP A 111 -7.23 -3.26 -5.21
N ILE A 112 -7.22 -4.49 -5.73
CA ILE A 112 -7.14 -5.74 -4.95
C ILE A 112 -5.71 -6.25 -4.75
N ILE A 113 -4.70 -5.61 -5.30
CA ILE A 113 -3.30 -6.05 -5.17
C ILE A 113 -2.77 -5.73 -3.78
N ASN A 114 -2.94 -4.48 -3.36
CA ASN A 114 -2.40 -3.98 -2.11
C ASN A 114 -3.42 -4.05 -0.98
N GLN A 115 -2.94 -4.36 0.22
CA GLN A 115 -3.74 -4.30 1.43
C GLN A 115 -3.96 -2.84 1.85
N THR A 116 -5.06 -2.58 2.54
CA THR A 116 -5.41 -1.28 3.10
C THR A 116 -4.64 -1.00 4.39
N ASP A 117 -4.16 0.24 4.53
CA ASP A 117 -3.61 0.78 5.76
C ASP A 117 -4.70 1.55 6.52
N GLN A 118 -5.48 0.84 7.32
CA GLN A 118 -6.63 1.44 8.00
C GLN A 118 -6.23 2.23 9.25
N VAL A 119 -5.02 2.06 9.74
CA VAL A 119 -4.45 2.91 10.80
C VAL A 119 -4.23 4.33 10.29
N GLU A 120 -3.77 4.50 9.05
CA GLU A 120 -3.55 5.83 8.50
C GLU A 120 -4.84 6.50 8.02
N SER A 121 -5.70 5.76 7.35
CA SER A 121 -6.95 6.29 6.81
C SER A 121 -8.15 5.43 7.23
N PRO A 122 -9.06 5.97 8.09
CA PRO A 122 -10.32 5.30 8.42
C PRO A 122 -11.19 5.03 7.19
N PHE A 123 -10.99 5.78 6.11
CA PHE A 123 -11.74 5.65 4.85
C PHE A 123 -11.12 4.66 3.86
N ALA A 124 -10.08 3.94 4.27
CA ALA A 124 -9.42 2.90 3.48
C ALA A 124 -8.75 3.40 2.17
N GLU A 125 -8.35 4.66 2.13
CA GLU A 125 -7.69 5.27 0.96
C GLU A 125 -6.21 4.89 0.88
N ASP A 126 -5.54 4.75 2.03
CA ASP A 126 -4.13 4.42 2.08
C ASP A 126 -3.89 2.93 1.83
N LYS A 127 -2.85 2.62 1.06
CA LYS A 127 -2.44 1.26 0.73
C LYS A 127 -1.04 0.95 1.23
N LEU A 128 -0.88 -0.26 1.77
CA LEU A 128 0.42 -0.82 2.13
C LEU A 128 1.15 -1.29 0.88
N GLY A 129 2.47 -1.11 0.83
CA GLY A 129 3.30 -1.68 -0.22
C GLY A 129 3.18 -3.21 -0.26
N GLN A 130 3.13 -3.81 -1.45
CA GLN A 130 3.10 -5.26 -1.64
C GLN A 130 4.38 -5.72 -2.34
N GLY A 131 5.04 -6.74 -1.78
CA GLY A 131 6.18 -7.37 -2.43
C GLY A 131 5.76 -8.07 -3.73
N MET A 132 6.40 -7.72 -4.84
CA MET A 132 5.99 -8.23 -6.15
C MET A 132 7.11 -8.33 -7.17
N LEU A 133 6.87 -9.20 -8.15
CA LEU A 133 7.44 -9.13 -9.48
C LEU A 133 6.28 -8.82 -10.42
N ASN A 134 6.39 -7.71 -11.17
CA ASN A 134 5.41 -7.33 -12.19
C ASN A 134 6.10 -7.27 -13.55
N LEU A 135 5.58 -8.01 -14.49
CA LEU A 135 5.96 -7.97 -15.90
C LEU A 135 4.83 -7.33 -16.70
N GLN A 136 5.14 -6.25 -17.38
CA GLN A 136 4.25 -5.56 -18.32
C GLN A 136 4.68 -5.85 -19.75
N TYR A 137 3.72 -6.06 -20.64
CA TYR A 137 3.95 -6.16 -22.07
C TYR A 137 3.03 -5.19 -22.82
N PHE A 138 3.64 -4.32 -23.62
CA PHE A 138 2.94 -3.28 -24.39
C PHE A 138 2.72 -3.77 -25.82
N ALA A 139 1.47 -4.09 -26.16
CA ALA A 139 1.06 -4.53 -27.47
C ALA A 139 0.16 -3.50 -28.16
N ALA A 140 -0.02 -3.61 -29.47
CA ALA A 140 -0.93 -2.74 -30.22
C ALA A 140 -2.40 -2.82 -29.75
N VAL A 141 -2.76 -3.94 -29.11
CA VAL A 141 -4.11 -4.21 -28.60
C VAL A 141 -4.27 -3.84 -27.11
N GLY A 142 -3.28 -3.21 -26.50
CA GLY A 142 -3.29 -2.80 -25.08
C GLY A 142 -2.12 -3.34 -24.28
N THR A 143 -2.14 -3.11 -22.99
CA THR A 143 -1.11 -3.52 -22.03
C THR A 143 -1.55 -4.78 -21.31
N PHE A 144 -0.63 -5.74 -21.22
CA PHE A 144 -0.78 -6.95 -20.43
C PHE A 144 0.15 -6.88 -19.23
N ASP A 145 -0.40 -7.07 -18.04
CA ASP A 145 0.32 -7.11 -16.78
C ASP A 145 0.23 -8.50 -16.17
N ALA A 146 1.35 -9.04 -15.72
CA ALA A 146 1.43 -10.26 -14.92
C ALA A 146 2.11 -9.93 -13.58
N TYR A 147 1.47 -10.32 -12.49
CA TYR A 147 1.95 -10.10 -11.13
C TYR A 147 2.20 -11.42 -10.42
N LEU A 148 3.35 -11.54 -9.78
CA LEU A 148 3.63 -12.55 -8.76
C LEU A 148 3.84 -11.81 -7.44
N LEU A 149 2.97 -12.06 -6.46
CA LEU A 149 2.91 -11.33 -5.21
C LEU A 149 3.44 -12.20 -4.08
N THR A 150 4.37 -11.66 -3.31
CA THR A 150 5.04 -12.38 -2.21
C THR A 150 4.89 -11.60 -0.92
N GLY A 151 4.89 -12.30 0.22
CA GLY A 151 4.85 -11.63 1.52
C GLY A 151 3.52 -10.91 1.74
N PHE A 152 2.42 -11.66 1.89
CA PHE A 152 1.12 -11.09 2.23
C PHE A 152 1.21 -10.20 3.47
N ARG A 153 0.66 -9.00 3.38
CA ARG A 153 0.56 -8.03 4.46
C ARG A 153 -0.86 -8.02 5.01
N ASP A 154 -0.98 -8.08 6.34
CA ASP A 154 -2.28 -7.97 6.99
C ASP A 154 -2.80 -6.54 6.91
N ARG A 155 -4.12 -6.38 6.94
CA ARG A 155 -4.74 -5.06 7.12
C ARG A 155 -4.35 -4.52 8.50
N THR A 156 -3.97 -3.26 8.55
CA THR A 156 -3.72 -2.57 9.81
C THR A 156 -5.04 -2.08 10.41
N PHE A 157 -5.09 -1.96 11.72
CA PHE A 157 -6.24 -1.43 12.44
C PHE A 157 -5.76 -0.53 13.57
N PRO A 158 -6.52 0.54 13.94
CA PRO A 158 -6.26 1.35 15.10
C PRO A 158 -6.17 0.52 16.38
N ASP A 159 -5.51 1.02 17.39
CA ASP A 159 -5.39 0.34 18.68
C ASP A 159 -6.75 0.19 19.40
N ASP A 160 -6.83 -0.69 20.38
CA ASP A 160 -8.06 -1.02 21.07
C ASP A 160 -8.64 0.17 21.85
N ASP A 161 -7.80 1.10 22.28
CA ASP A 161 -8.20 2.36 22.92
C ASP A 161 -8.20 3.57 21.95
N ALA A 162 -7.84 3.37 20.70
CA ALA A 162 -7.77 4.47 19.73
C ALA A 162 -9.11 5.19 19.54
N ARG A 163 -9.06 6.51 19.46
CA ARG A 163 -10.24 7.38 19.32
C ARG A 163 -11.02 7.11 18.03
N LEU A 164 -10.32 6.74 16.95
CA LEU A 164 -10.91 6.51 15.63
C LEU A 164 -11.19 5.04 15.33
N ARG A 165 -11.04 4.13 16.29
CA ARG A 165 -11.44 2.75 16.11
C ARG A 165 -12.95 2.60 15.93
N GLY A 166 -13.37 1.50 15.31
CA GLY A 166 -14.77 1.10 15.26
C GLY A 166 -15.35 0.78 16.65
N LEU A 167 -16.65 0.51 16.70
CA LEU A 167 -17.36 0.16 17.95
C LEU A 167 -16.79 -1.10 18.62
N LEU A 168 -16.35 -2.08 17.82
CA LEU A 168 -15.73 -3.30 18.32
C LEU A 168 -14.23 -3.25 18.09
N PRO A 169 -13.41 -3.51 19.13
CA PRO A 169 -11.97 -3.68 18.95
C PRO A 169 -11.67 -4.91 18.09
N ILE A 170 -10.60 -4.83 17.29
CA ILE A 170 -10.19 -5.89 16.39
C ILE A 170 -8.88 -6.48 16.88
N ASP A 171 -8.90 -7.78 17.25
CA ASP A 171 -7.69 -8.51 17.62
C ASP A 171 -6.78 -8.71 16.39
N ALA A 172 -6.02 -7.67 16.06
CA ALA A 172 -5.09 -7.69 14.95
C ALA A 172 -3.79 -8.45 15.24
N ASP A 173 -3.53 -8.78 16.52
CA ASP A 173 -2.30 -9.48 16.92
C ASP A 173 -2.41 -11.00 16.71
N ASN A 174 -3.63 -11.52 16.62
CA ASN A 174 -3.91 -12.95 16.44
C ASN A 174 -4.64 -13.28 15.12
N PRO A 175 -4.08 -12.91 13.95
CA PRO A 175 -4.75 -13.14 12.68
C PRO A 175 -4.83 -14.63 12.34
N VAL A 176 -5.97 -15.07 11.83
CA VAL A 176 -6.19 -16.43 11.33
C VAL A 176 -6.09 -16.44 9.81
N PHE A 177 -5.23 -17.27 9.26
CA PHE A 177 -4.99 -17.40 7.82
C PHE A 177 -5.68 -18.65 7.26
N GLU A 178 -6.30 -18.53 6.09
CA GLU A 178 -6.84 -19.69 5.36
C GLU A 178 -5.70 -20.56 4.81
N ALA A 179 -4.65 -19.96 4.30
CA ALA A 179 -3.49 -20.66 3.77
C ALA A 179 -2.55 -21.12 4.88
N SER A 180 -2.08 -22.38 4.83
CA SER A 180 -1.11 -22.93 5.79
C SER A 180 0.24 -22.20 5.74
N SER A 181 0.61 -21.61 4.61
CA SER A 181 1.81 -20.77 4.42
C SER A 181 1.67 -19.38 5.04
N ARG A 182 0.48 -18.99 5.52
CA ARG A 182 0.20 -17.70 6.16
C ARG A 182 0.68 -16.53 5.30
N ARG A 183 1.49 -15.62 5.87
CA ARG A 183 2.09 -14.46 5.17
C ARG A 183 3.08 -14.84 4.05
N ARG A 184 3.51 -16.11 3.96
CA ARG A 184 4.39 -16.59 2.87
C ARG A 184 3.61 -17.11 1.66
N HIS A 185 2.30 -17.00 1.67
CA HIS A 185 1.48 -17.36 0.51
C HIS A 185 1.90 -16.52 -0.70
N VAL A 186 1.98 -17.17 -1.87
CA VAL A 186 2.28 -16.50 -3.15
C VAL A 186 0.98 -16.36 -3.91
N ASP A 187 0.59 -15.11 -4.16
CA ASP A 187 -0.57 -14.76 -4.96
C ASP A 187 -0.14 -14.40 -6.37
N TRP A 188 -1.05 -14.43 -7.33
CA TRP A 188 -0.78 -13.96 -8.67
C TRP A 188 -1.99 -13.24 -9.27
N ALA A 189 -1.71 -12.33 -10.20
CA ALA A 189 -2.74 -11.62 -10.93
C ALA A 189 -2.33 -11.42 -12.39
N LEU A 190 -3.33 -11.34 -13.25
CA LEU A 190 -3.20 -10.94 -14.65
C LEU A 190 -4.15 -9.80 -14.92
N ARG A 191 -3.73 -8.84 -15.73
CA ARG A 191 -4.58 -7.76 -16.19
C ARG A 191 -4.27 -7.47 -17.66
N TRP A 192 -5.32 -7.21 -18.43
CA TRP A 192 -5.25 -6.56 -19.71
C TRP A 192 -5.99 -5.23 -19.63
N SER A 193 -5.42 -4.18 -20.19
CA SER A 193 -6.03 -2.86 -20.25
C SER A 193 -5.78 -2.19 -21.59
N THR A 194 -6.79 -1.47 -22.08
CA THR A 194 -6.72 -0.74 -23.34
C THR A 194 -7.68 0.45 -23.31
N ALA A 195 -7.42 1.46 -24.13
CA ALA A 195 -8.33 2.55 -24.40
C ALA A 195 -8.92 2.40 -25.81
N ILE A 196 -10.24 2.43 -25.94
CA ILE A 196 -10.97 2.37 -27.22
C ILE A 196 -11.92 3.56 -27.27
N ALA A 197 -11.63 4.52 -28.13
CA ALA A 197 -12.31 5.83 -28.17
C ALA A 197 -12.26 6.49 -26.77
N ASP A 198 -13.41 6.78 -26.17
CA ASP A 198 -13.53 7.41 -24.87
C ASP A 198 -13.68 6.41 -23.71
N TRP A 199 -13.40 5.11 -23.96
CA TRP A 199 -13.55 4.06 -22.97
C TRP A 199 -12.22 3.49 -22.54
N ASP A 200 -11.97 3.49 -21.23
CA ASP A 200 -10.91 2.71 -20.61
C ASP A 200 -11.44 1.33 -20.22
N ILE A 201 -10.89 0.30 -20.82
CA ILE A 201 -11.31 -1.08 -20.61
C ILE A 201 -10.22 -1.83 -19.86
N GLY A 202 -10.58 -2.49 -18.76
CA GLY A 202 -9.70 -3.37 -18.00
C GLY A 202 -10.36 -4.70 -17.71
N LEU A 203 -9.65 -5.79 -18.00
CA LEU A 203 -10.01 -7.15 -17.60
C LEU A 203 -8.91 -7.67 -16.68
N SER A 204 -9.29 -8.19 -15.53
CA SER A 204 -8.32 -8.72 -14.56
C SER A 204 -8.77 -10.04 -13.98
N HIS A 205 -7.78 -10.84 -13.59
CA HIS A 205 -7.97 -12.06 -12.81
C HIS A 205 -6.96 -12.05 -11.65
N PHE A 206 -7.46 -12.36 -10.46
CA PHE A 206 -6.64 -12.48 -9.25
C PHE A 206 -6.87 -13.83 -8.61
N ARG A 207 -5.80 -14.47 -8.15
CA ARG A 207 -5.85 -15.69 -7.34
C ARG A 207 -4.88 -15.57 -6.18
N GLY A 208 -5.42 -15.60 -4.98
CA GLY A 208 -4.63 -15.46 -3.76
C GLY A 208 -5.48 -15.18 -2.53
N THR A 209 -4.83 -14.71 -1.49
CA THR A 209 -5.47 -14.35 -0.23
C THR A 209 -6.31 -13.08 -0.41
N GLY A 210 -7.57 -13.12 -0.01
CA GLY A 210 -8.48 -11.96 -0.05
C GLY A 210 -7.93 -10.79 0.77
N ARG A 211 -8.10 -9.56 0.25
CA ARG A 211 -7.67 -8.34 0.97
C ARG A 211 -8.71 -7.85 1.98
N GLU A 212 -9.96 -8.35 1.88
CA GLU A 212 -11.01 -8.07 2.87
C GLU A 212 -10.99 -9.13 3.97
N PRO A 213 -10.59 -8.77 5.21
CA PRO A 213 -10.58 -9.70 6.33
C PRO A 213 -12.01 -10.04 6.75
N ARG A 214 -12.22 -11.28 7.16
CA ARG A 214 -13.44 -11.67 7.87
C ARG A 214 -13.26 -11.34 9.34
N LEU A 215 -14.16 -10.56 9.90
CA LEU A 215 -14.17 -10.16 11.31
C LEU A 215 -15.28 -10.93 12.03
N PRO A 216 -15.02 -12.15 12.53
CA PRO A 216 -16.01 -12.87 13.30
C PRO A 216 -16.23 -12.17 14.63
N THR A 217 -17.49 -11.86 14.97
CA THR A 217 -17.85 -11.33 16.27
C THR A 217 -17.96 -12.50 17.25
N SER A 218 -17.03 -12.61 18.18
CA SER A 218 -17.22 -13.42 19.39
C SER A 218 -17.76 -12.50 20.48
N LEU A 219 -19.04 -12.64 20.81
CA LEU A 219 -19.53 -12.09 22.08
C LEU A 219 -18.85 -12.88 23.19
N ARG A 220 -17.95 -12.24 23.93
CA ARG A 220 -17.44 -12.75 25.22
C ARG A 220 -18.34 -12.34 26.35
#